data_327dd420b3904efc7d9c9a59a7257151
#
_entry.id   327dd420b3904efc7d9c9a59a7257151
#
_cell.length_a   1.000
_cell.length_b   1.000
_cell.length_c   1.000
_cell.angle_alpha   90.00
_cell.angle_beta   90.00
_cell.angle_gamma   90.00
#
_symmetry.space_group_name_H-M   'P 1'
#
loop_
_entity.id
_entity.type
_entity.pdbx_description
1 polymer ?
#
loop_
_entity_poly.entity_id
_entity_poly.type
_entity_poly.pdbx_seq_one_letter_code
_entity_poly.pdbx_strand_id
1 'polypeptide(L)'
;MIGSLAFATPLLLTALIALPVLWWILRAVPPAPIRRRFPGIALLLGLKDDESQTDKTPWWLLLLRIAALAAAIIGFAGPVLNPATVRSGEGPLLIVMDASWASARDWSDRLDRTGLLLDEASRAGRPVALVALSDLPPGDLPLQSANAWSARLPSLVPAPFAPDLEAAAAWAAALDGPLETWWIADGLDHPGRADLTAALQVLGPLSVFQGARDI
;
A
#
# COMPACT_ATOMS: atom_id res chain seq x y z
N MET A 1 7.99 -1.83 -19.99
CA MET A 1 6.62 -1.93 -19.41
C MET A 1 6.52 -0.86 -18.33
N ILE A 2 5.65 0.12 -18.48
CA ILE A 2 5.43 1.17 -17.47
C ILE A 2 4.55 0.51 -16.41
N GLY A 3 5.09 0.33 -15.19
CA GLY A 3 4.35 -0.24 -14.07
C GLY A 3 3.10 0.58 -13.76
N SER A 4 2.06 -0.06 -13.26
CA SER A 4 0.85 0.62 -12.80
C SER A 4 1.17 1.49 -11.58
N LEU A 5 0.78 2.77 -11.64
CA LEU A 5 0.96 3.74 -10.56
C LEU A 5 -0.38 3.91 -9.85
N ALA A 6 -0.42 3.66 -8.55
CA ALA A 6 -1.58 3.92 -7.72
C ALA A 6 -1.24 4.95 -6.63
N PHE A 7 -2.26 5.51 -6.02
CA PHE A 7 -2.10 6.47 -4.92
C PHE A 7 -2.84 5.94 -3.69
N ALA A 8 -2.18 6.01 -2.53
CA ALA A 8 -2.77 5.59 -1.26
C ALA A 8 -3.99 6.45 -0.88
N THR A 9 -3.94 7.75 -1.19
CA THR A 9 -5.04 8.69 -0.93
C THR A 9 -5.37 9.50 -2.18
N PRO A 10 -6.13 8.92 -3.15
CA PRO A 10 -6.42 9.57 -4.43
C PRO A 10 -7.22 10.87 -4.29
N LEU A 11 -8.01 11.02 -3.21
CA LEU A 11 -8.76 12.25 -2.93
C LEU A 11 -7.85 13.47 -2.74
N LEU A 12 -6.62 13.29 -2.26
CA LEU A 12 -5.66 14.41 -2.12
C LEU A 12 -5.26 15.00 -3.48
N LEU A 13 -5.34 14.23 -4.56
CA LEU A 13 -5.04 14.74 -5.90
C LEU A 13 -6.06 15.80 -6.37
N THR A 14 -7.26 15.83 -5.80
CA THR A 14 -8.24 16.89 -6.10
C THR A 14 -7.75 18.27 -5.66
N ALA A 15 -6.83 18.33 -4.69
CA ALA A 15 -6.20 19.59 -4.26
C ALA A 15 -5.35 20.22 -5.38
N LEU A 16 -4.91 19.46 -6.39
CA LEU A 16 -4.23 20.01 -7.57
C LEU A 16 -5.13 20.97 -8.36
N ILE A 17 -6.45 20.83 -8.28
CA ILE A 17 -7.41 21.73 -8.94
C ILE A 17 -7.35 23.13 -8.34
N ALA A 18 -6.93 23.24 -7.08
CA ALA A 18 -6.76 24.56 -6.43
C ALA A 18 -5.54 25.34 -6.94
N LEU A 19 -4.54 24.67 -7.55
CA LEU A 19 -3.31 25.32 -8.01
C LEU A 19 -3.53 26.37 -9.12
N PRO A 20 -4.37 26.17 -10.14
CA PRO A 20 -4.67 27.20 -11.12
C PRO A 20 -5.35 28.42 -10.51
N VAL A 21 -6.23 28.20 -9.53
CA VAL A 21 -6.92 29.29 -8.80
C VAL A 21 -5.89 30.10 -7.98
N LEU A 22 -5.02 29.38 -7.28
CA LEU A 22 -3.93 30.00 -6.52
C LEU A 22 -2.98 30.79 -7.41
N TRP A 23 -2.63 30.22 -8.58
CA TRP A 23 -1.81 30.91 -9.57
C TRP A 23 -2.46 32.20 -10.06
N TRP A 24 -3.78 32.18 -10.31
CA TRP A 24 -4.51 33.36 -10.75
C TRP A 24 -4.55 34.46 -9.67
N ILE A 25 -4.74 34.09 -8.41
CA ILE A 25 -4.73 35.04 -7.26
C ILE A 25 -3.33 35.63 -7.07
N LEU A 26 -2.27 34.80 -7.13
CA LEU A 26 -0.90 35.24 -6.94
C LEU A 26 -0.35 36.07 -8.11
N ARG A 27 -0.98 35.99 -9.26
CA ARG A 27 -0.69 36.83 -10.42
C ARG A 27 -1.25 38.26 -10.31
N ALA A 28 -2.04 38.51 -9.26
CA ALA A 28 -2.59 39.86 -9.05
C ALA A 28 -1.47 40.90 -9.00
N VAL A 29 -1.55 41.84 -9.94
CA VAL A 29 -0.57 42.94 -10.12
C VAL A 29 -0.58 43.77 -8.85
N PRO A 30 0.60 44.03 -8.23
CA PRO A 30 0.65 44.96 -7.10
C PRO A 30 0.11 46.31 -7.54
N PRO A 31 -0.64 47.00 -6.66
CA PRO A 31 -1.17 48.35 -6.98
C PRO A 31 -0.02 49.29 -7.34
N ALA A 32 -0.21 50.04 -8.40
CA ALA A 32 0.78 51.02 -8.86
C ALA A 32 1.23 51.92 -7.68
N PRO A 33 2.55 52.12 -7.51
CA PRO A 33 3.05 52.96 -6.42
C PRO A 33 2.45 54.37 -6.52
N ILE A 34 1.78 54.81 -5.45
CA ILE A 34 1.23 56.16 -5.37
C ILE A 34 2.42 57.13 -5.27
N ARG A 35 2.74 57.79 -6.36
CA ARG A 35 3.75 58.86 -6.38
C ARG A 35 3.24 60.07 -5.58
N ARG A 36 3.62 60.16 -4.33
CA ARG A 36 3.47 61.40 -3.55
C ARG A 36 4.62 62.33 -3.90
N ARG A 37 4.35 63.41 -4.59
CA ARG A 37 5.33 64.47 -4.82
C ARG A 37 5.59 65.19 -3.48
N PHE A 38 6.77 64.98 -2.92
CA PHE A 38 7.21 65.69 -1.74
C PHE A 38 7.87 66.99 -2.20
N PRO A 39 7.40 68.19 -1.79
CA PRO A 39 7.90 69.46 -2.29
C PRO A 39 9.39 69.77 -1.96
N GLY A 40 9.99 69.04 -1.00
CA GLY A 40 11.38 69.19 -0.60
C GLY A 40 12.43 68.52 -1.50
N ILE A 41 12.01 67.71 -2.46
CA ILE A 41 12.95 66.97 -3.35
C ILE A 41 13.50 67.83 -4.49
N ALA A 42 12.94 69.01 -4.72
CA ALA A 42 13.44 69.92 -5.74
C ALA A 42 14.88 70.40 -5.48
N LEU A 43 15.40 70.26 -4.28
CA LEU A 43 16.76 70.71 -3.85
C LEU A 43 17.83 69.60 -4.03
N LEU A 44 17.44 68.38 -4.36
CA LEU A 44 18.36 67.26 -4.59
C LEU A 44 18.37 66.81 -6.07
N LEU A 45 18.20 67.76 -6.98
CA LEU A 45 18.29 67.54 -8.41
C LEU A 45 19.73 67.20 -8.82
N GLY A 46 20.14 65.97 -8.67
CA GLY A 46 21.44 65.43 -9.08
C GLY A 46 21.57 63.93 -8.83
N LEU A 47 20.72 63.36 -7.96
CA LEU A 47 20.66 61.92 -7.74
C LEU A 47 19.59 61.30 -8.64
N LYS A 48 20.01 60.65 -9.71
CA LYS A 48 19.15 59.76 -10.45
C LYS A 48 18.84 58.58 -9.57
N ASP A 49 17.66 58.57 -8.95
CA ASP A 49 17.07 57.37 -8.39
C ASP A 49 16.59 56.48 -9.56
N ASP A 50 17.45 55.62 -10.04
CA ASP A 50 17.12 54.58 -10.99
C ASP A 50 16.36 53.37 -10.33
N GLU A 51 15.87 53.57 -9.10
CA GLU A 51 15.17 52.54 -8.35
C GLU A 51 13.64 52.72 -8.34
N SER A 52 13.05 52.69 -9.52
CA SER A 52 11.65 52.27 -9.61
C SER A 52 11.58 50.85 -10.21
N GLN A 53 12.35 49.92 -9.64
CA GLN A 53 12.10 48.52 -9.89
C GLN A 53 10.76 48.20 -9.23
N THR A 54 9.72 48.26 -10.03
CA THR A 54 8.49 47.53 -9.72
C THR A 54 8.90 46.07 -9.70
N ASP A 55 9.10 45.53 -8.50
CA ASP A 55 9.40 44.10 -8.30
C ASP A 55 8.25 43.27 -8.83
N LYS A 56 8.25 43.07 -10.14
CA LYS A 56 7.43 42.05 -10.76
C LYS A 56 8.06 40.73 -10.33
N THR A 57 7.41 40.05 -9.42
CA THR A 57 7.82 38.68 -9.05
C THR A 57 8.11 37.93 -10.34
N PRO A 58 9.35 37.47 -10.59
CA PRO A 58 9.69 36.83 -11.82
C PRO A 58 8.81 35.60 -12.00
N TRP A 59 8.24 35.42 -13.16
CA TRP A 59 7.26 34.35 -13.47
C TRP A 59 7.76 32.94 -13.12
N TRP A 60 9.08 32.71 -13.25
CA TRP A 60 9.71 31.45 -12.92
C TRP A 60 9.64 31.12 -11.40
N LEU A 61 9.67 32.14 -10.54
CA LEU A 61 9.60 31.98 -9.09
C LEU A 61 8.16 31.59 -8.66
N LEU A 62 7.17 32.13 -9.35
CA LEU A 62 5.78 31.73 -9.20
C LEU A 62 5.59 30.26 -9.62
N LEU A 63 6.18 29.89 -10.77
CA LEU A 63 6.14 28.54 -11.28
C LEU A 63 6.82 27.55 -10.29
N LEU A 64 7.97 27.92 -9.72
CA LEU A 64 8.67 27.11 -8.73
C LEU A 64 7.84 26.89 -7.48
N ARG A 65 7.13 27.92 -6.98
CA ARG A 65 6.23 27.78 -5.82
C ARG A 65 5.08 26.81 -6.11
N ILE A 66 4.47 26.93 -7.28
CA ILE A 66 3.39 26.02 -7.69
C ILE A 66 3.90 24.59 -7.86
N ALA A 67 5.08 24.41 -8.47
CA ALA A 67 5.71 23.12 -8.61
C ALA A 67 6.04 22.49 -7.25
N ALA A 68 6.52 23.24 -6.29
CA ALA A 68 6.79 22.79 -4.93
C ALA A 68 5.49 22.34 -4.22
N LEU A 69 4.40 23.10 -4.36
CA LEU A 69 3.09 22.73 -3.82
C LEU A 69 2.54 21.48 -4.49
N ALA A 70 2.64 21.39 -5.82
CA ALA A 70 2.22 20.20 -6.56
C ALA A 70 3.00 18.96 -6.13
N ALA A 71 4.32 19.08 -5.99
CA ALA A 71 5.17 17.98 -5.52
C ALA A 71 4.82 17.55 -4.09
N ALA A 72 4.50 18.50 -3.20
CA ALA A 72 4.03 18.20 -1.85
C ALA A 72 2.69 17.45 -1.88
N ILE A 73 1.71 17.91 -2.67
CA ILE A 73 0.41 17.25 -2.80
C ILE A 73 0.58 15.83 -3.33
N ILE A 74 1.40 15.64 -4.37
CA ILE A 74 1.68 14.31 -4.94
C ILE A 74 2.41 13.43 -3.92
N GLY A 75 3.37 13.98 -3.17
CA GLY A 75 4.09 13.25 -2.13
C GLY A 75 3.16 12.76 -1.02
N PHE A 76 2.25 13.62 -0.53
CA PHE A 76 1.24 13.25 0.47
C PHE A 76 0.16 12.31 -0.07
N ALA A 77 -0.11 12.32 -1.39
CA ALA A 77 -1.00 11.36 -2.01
C ALA A 77 -0.47 9.92 -1.95
N GLY A 78 0.81 9.73 -1.58
CA GLY A 78 1.43 8.42 -1.40
C GLY A 78 1.49 7.64 -2.71
N PRO A 79 2.32 8.03 -3.69
CA PRO A 79 2.45 7.26 -4.92
C PRO A 79 3.06 5.90 -4.63
N VAL A 80 2.35 4.83 -5.01
CA VAL A 80 2.80 3.44 -4.90
C VAL A 80 3.08 2.94 -6.31
N LEU A 81 4.35 2.65 -6.57
CA LEU A 81 4.75 2.00 -7.81
C LEU A 81 4.44 0.51 -7.71
N ASN A 82 3.78 0.00 -8.73
CA ASN A 82 3.41 -1.41 -8.84
C ASN A 82 2.59 -1.87 -7.62
N PRO A 83 1.44 -1.20 -7.31
CA PRO A 83 0.61 -1.67 -6.23
C PRO A 83 0.32 -3.13 -6.51
N ALA A 84 0.62 -4.00 -5.55
CA ALA A 84 0.06 -5.33 -5.57
C ALA A 84 -1.45 -5.11 -5.61
N THR A 85 -2.01 -5.13 -6.81
CA THR A 85 -3.45 -5.22 -6.96
C THR A 85 -3.80 -6.54 -6.31
N VAL A 86 -4.22 -6.49 -5.04
CA VAL A 86 -5.09 -7.50 -4.49
C VAL A 86 -6.37 -7.35 -5.32
N ARG A 87 -6.32 -7.79 -6.55
CA ARG A 87 -7.52 -8.17 -7.24
C ARG A 87 -8.02 -9.34 -6.41
N SER A 88 -9.18 -9.19 -5.83
CA SER A 88 -9.98 -10.32 -5.42
C SER A 88 -9.89 -11.29 -6.58
N GLY A 89 -9.01 -12.31 -6.46
CA GLY A 89 -8.56 -13.04 -7.63
C GLY A 89 -9.73 -13.80 -8.22
N GLU A 90 -9.86 -13.79 -9.49
CA GLU A 90 -10.66 -14.72 -10.24
C GLU A 90 -9.94 -16.08 -10.13
N GLY A 91 -10.31 -16.90 -9.15
CA GLY A 91 -9.67 -18.21 -8.99
C GLY A 91 -9.73 -18.75 -7.56
N PRO A 92 -9.23 -19.96 -7.34
CA PRO A 92 -9.19 -20.56 -6.01
C PRO A 92 -8.32 -19.75 -5.05
N LEU A 93 -8.73 -19.70 -3.78
CA LEU A 93 -8.00 -19.06 -2.69
C LEU A 93 -7.27 -20.13 -1.87
N LEU A 94 -5.97 -19.98 -1.71
CA LEU A 94 -5.17 -20.78 -0.79
C LEU A 94 -4.87 -19.97 0.47
N ILE A 95 -5.33 -20.43 1.62
CA ILE A 95 -4.98 -19.87 2.93
C ILE A 95 -3.98 -20.83 3.57
N VAL A 96 -2.77 -20.35 3.82
CA VAL A 96 -1.70 -21.09 4.48
C VAL A 96 -1.52 -20.52 5.89
N MET A 97 -1.53 -21.37 6.89
CA MET A 97 -1.33 -20.97 8.30
C MET A 97 -0.10 -21.71 8.85
N ASP A 98 0.79 -20.98 9.51
CA ASP A 98 1.91 -21.62 10.21
C ASP A 98 1.42 -22.56 11.30
N ALA A 99 0.36 -22.17 12.01
CA ALA A 99 -0.28 -22.96 13.05
C ALA A 99 0.71 -23.62 14.04
N SER A 100 1.82 -22.95 14.30
CA SER A 100 2.87 -23.40 15.22
C SER A 100 2.60 -22.99 16.66
N TRP A 101 3.42 -23.45 17.60
CA TRP A 101 3.42 -23.01 18.99
C TRP A 101 3.59 -21.48 19.11
N ALA A 102 4.35 -20.86 18.18
CA ALA A 102 4.55 -19.41 18.17
C ALA A 102 3.28 -18.63 17.81
N SER A 103 2.38 -19.24 17.06
CA SER A 103 1.08 -18.67 16.72
C SER A 103 0.08 -18.71 17.87
N ALA A 104 0.34 -19.45 18.95
CA ALA A 104 -0.59 -19.63 20.06
C ALA A 104 -0.88 -18.32 20.82
N ARG A 105 0.07 -17.39 20.81
CA ARG A 105 -0.03 -16.11 21.53
C ARG A 105 -1.16 -15.21 21.01
N ASP A 106 -1.31 -15.14 19.68
CA ASP A 106 -2.27 -14.30 18.96
C ASP A 106 -3.21 -15.15 18.08
N TRP A 107 -3.50 -16.36 18.56
CA TRP A 107 -4.28 -17.34 17.79
C TRP A 107 -5.68 -16.85 17.44
N SER A 108 -6.37 -16.17 18.36
CA SER A 108 -7.69 -15.59 18.13
C SER A 108 -7.67 -14.60 16.94
N ASP A 109 -6.68 -13.70 16.92
CA ASP A 109 -6.57 -12.69 15.87
C ASP A 109 -6.31 -13.33 14.49
N ARG A 110 -5.57 -14.45 14.47
CA ARG A 110 -5.31 -15.22 13.25
C ARG A 110 -6.56 -15.94 12.76
N LEU A 111 -7.35 -16.52 13.68
CA LEU A 111 -8.64 -17.10 13.35
C LEU A 111 -9.62 -16.04 12.84
N ASP A 112 -9.68 -14.88 13.48
CA ASP A 112 -10.54 -13.76 13.06
C ASP A 112 -10.13 -13.28 11.66
N ARG A 113 -8.83 -13.12 11.42
CA ARG A 113 -8.32 -12.74 10.09
C ARG A 113 -8.67 -13.78 9.04
N THR A 114 -8.49 -15.06 9.35
CA THR A 114 -8.84 -16.15 8.46
C THR A 114 -10.35 -16.18 8.20
N GLY A 115 -11.17 -15.95 9.21
CA GLY A 115 -12.62 -15.83 9.09
C GLY A 115 -13.04 -14.73 8.11
N LEU A 116 -12.42 -13.55 8.19
CA LEU A 116 -12.67 -12.44 7.25
C LEU A 116 -12.35 -12.82 5.80
N LEU A 117 -11.25 -13.55 5.58
CA LEU A 117 -10.88 -14.04 4.24
C LEU A 117 -11.89 -15.07 3.71
N LEU A 118 -12.36 -15.98 4.58
CA LEU A 118 -13.38 -16.96 4.23
C LEU A 118 -14.72 -16.29 3.91
N ASP A 119 -15.12 -15.26 4.65
CA ASP A 119 -16.34 -14.49 4.40
C ASP A 119 -16.27 -13.75 3.06
N GLU A 120 -15.12 -13.19 2.73
CA GLU A 120 -14.88 -12.54 1.44
C GLU A 120 -14.95 -13.57 0.29
N ALA A 121 -14.26 -14.70 0.44
CA ALA A 121 -14.28 -15.78 -0.54
C ALA A 121 -15.70 -16.36 -0.72
N SER A 122 -16.48 -16.48 0.37
CA SER A 122 -17.87 -16.94 0.33
C SER A 122 -18.74 -15.99 -0.48
N ARG A 123 -18.63 -14.68 -0.26
CA ARG A 123 -19.37 -13.66 -1.03
C ARG A 123 -19.01 -13.66 -2.51
N ALA A 124 -17.76 -13.97 -2.83
CA ALA A 124 -17.26 -14.08 -4.20
C ALA A 124 -17.51 -15.46 -4.84
N GLY A 125 -18.08 -16.43 -4.09
CA GLY A 125 -18.31 -17.79 -4.58
C GLY A 125 -17.03 -18.57 -4.92
N ARG A 126 -15.90 -18.21 -4.32
CA ARG A 126 -14.58 -18.78 -4.61
C ARG A 126 -14.35 -20.09 -3.85
N PRO A 127 -13.80 -21.13 -4.48
CA PRO A 127 -13.32 -22.29 -3.77
C PRO A 127 -12.08 -21.92 -2.94
N VAL A 128 -11.97 -22.47 -1.74
CA VAL A 128 -10.89 -22.21 -0.79
C VAL A 128 -10.21 -23.50 -0.39
N ALA A 129 -8.89 -23.47 -0.29
CA ALA A 129 -8.12 -24.46 0.44
C ALA A 129 -7.51 -23.77 1.67
N LEU A 130 -7.65 -24.37 2.85
CA LEU A 130 -7.04 -23.93 4.08
C LEU A 130 -6.08 -25.02 4.56
N VAL A 131 -4.80 -24.68 4.69
CA VAL A 131 -3.73 -25.62 4.99
C VAL A 131 -2.91 -25.10 6.17
N ALA A 132 -2.75 -25.94 7.19
CA ALA A 132 -1.79 -25.70 8.26
C ALA A 132 -0.42 -26.26 7.84
N LEU A 133 0.64 -25.45 7.96
CA LEU A 133 1.99 -25.90 7.62
C LEU A 133 2.53 -26.97 8.58
N SER A 134 1.89 -27.11 9.73
CA SER A 134 2.14 -28.20 10.68
C SER A 134 1.54 -29.55 10.26
N ASP A 135 0.60 -29.55 9.27
CA ASP A 135 -0.12 -30.73 8.83
C ASP A 135 -0.44 -30.58 7.33
N LEU A 136 0.59 -30.78 6.49
CA LEU A 136 0.48 -30.65 5.05
C LEU A 136 -0.36 -31.78 4.46
N PRO A 137 -1.36 -31.50 3.60
CA PRO A 137 -2.13 -32.53 2.97
C PRO A 137 -1.25 -33.34 1.97
N PRO A 138 -1.33 -34.66 1.98
CA PRO A 138 -0.70 -35.46 0.96
C PRO A 138 -1.51 -35.37 -0.35
N GLY A 139 -0.89 -34.90 -1.43
CA GLY A 139 -1.50 -34.82 -2.75
C GLY A 139 -2.20 -33.49 -3.04
N ASP A 140 -3.36 -33.54 -3.71
CA ASP A 140 -4.05 -32.38 -4.22
C ASP A 140 -4.60 -31.46 -3.12
N LEU A 141 -4.73 -30.17 -3.45
CA LEU A 141 -5.32 -29.18 -2.52
C LEU A 141 -6.77 -29.54 -2.16
N PRO A 142 -7.13 -29.52 -0.86
CA PRO A 142 -8.49 -29.80 -0.40
C PRO A 142 -9.41 -28.59 -0.66
N LEU A 143 -9.69 -28.27 -1.92
CA LEU A 143 -10.56 -27.19 -2.32
C LEU A 143 -12.01 -27.46 -1.87
N GLN A 144 -12.57 -26.59 -1.05
CA GLN A 144 -13.93 -26.65 -0.55
C GLN A 144 -14.60 -25.27 -0.61
N SER A 145 -15.90 -25.22 -0.33
CA SER A 145 -16.57 -23.93 -0.17
C SER A 145 -16.04 -23.20 1.08
N ALA A 146 -15.96 -21.89 1.01
CA ALA A 146 -15.53 -21.08 2.14
C ALA A 146 -16.38 -21.35 3.41
N ASN A 147 -17.69 -21.57 3.24
CA ASN A 147 -18.59 -21.91 4.36
C ASN A 147 -18.22 -23.23 5.06
N ALA A 148 -17.75 -24.22 4.31
CA ALA A 148 -17.32 -25.49 4.90
C ALA A 148 -16.05 -25.28 5.76
N TRP A 149 -15.15 -24.40 5.32
CA TRP A 149 -13.97 -24.03 6.11
C TRP A 149 -14.32 -23.17 7.30
N SER A 150 -15.24 -22.21 7.19
CA SER A 150 -15.70 -21.39 8.31
C SER A 150 -16.29 -22.24 9.44
N ALA A 151 -17.01 -23.30 9.10
CA ALA A 151 -17.54 -24.24 10.11
C ALA A 151 -16.44 -25.03 10.85
N ARG A 152 -15.29 -25.25 10.21
CA ARG A 152 -14.15 -25.99 10.79
C ARG A 152 -13.13 -25.08 11.48
N LEU A 153 -13.12 -23.79 11.17
CA LEU A 153 -12.15 -22.84 11.66
C LEU A 153 -11.97 -22.86 13.17
N PRO A 154 -13.05 -22.92 14.00
CA PRO A 154 -12.92 -22.96 15.45
C PRO A 154 -12.27 -24.25 15.99
N SER A 155 -12.17 -25.31 15.19
CA SER A 155 -11.53 -26.56 15.59
C SER A 155 -10.03 -26.60 15.33
N LEU A 156 -9.49 -25.60 14.65
CA LEU A 156 -8.06 -25.49 14.43
C LEU A 156 -7.35 -25.10 15.73
N VAL A 157 -6.26 -25.79 16.01
CA VAL A 157 -5.42 -25.53 17.19
C VAL A 157 -3.96 -25.42 16.76
N PRO A 158 -3.16 -24.58 17.43
CA PRO A 158 -1.73 -24.51 17.16
C PRO A 158 -1.03 -25.82 17.52
N ALA A 159 -0.14 -26.27 16.64
CA ALA A 159 0.71 -27.44 16.91
C ALA A 159 1.83 -27.06 17.92
N PRO A 160 2.29 -28.01 18.76
CA PRO A 160 3.33 -27.74 19.75
C PRO A 160 4.77 -27.70 19.17
N PHE A 161 4.91 -27.68 17.87
CA PHE A 161 6.19 -27.67 17.14
C PHE A 161 6.21 -26.60 16.06
N ALA A 162 7.42 -26.29 15.55
CA ALA A 162 7.59 -25.38 14.42
C ALA A 162 7.22 -26.05 13.11
N PRO A 163 6.72 -25.31 12.11
CA PRO A 163 6.46 -25.86 10.80
C PRO A 163 7.78 -26.20 10.08
N ASP A 164 7.78 -27.25 9.29
CA ASP A 164 8.86 -27.58 8.37
C ASP A 164 8.65 -26.80 7.05
N LEU A 165 9.28 -25.63 6.93
CA LEU A 165 9.10 -24.77 5.76
C LEU A 165 9.85 -25.28 4.53
N GLU A 166 10.85 -26.14 4.67
CA GLU A 166 11.51 -26.79 3.53
C GLU A 166 10.59 -27.82 2.90
N ALA A 167 9.94 -28.68 3.72
CA ALA A 167 8.92 -29.57 3.25
C ALA A 167 7.72 -28.83 2.66
N ALA A 168 7.31 -27.71 3.27
CA ALA A 168 6.23 -26.85 2.77
C ALA A 168 6.58 -26.22 1.42
N ALA A 169 7.83 -25.80 1.21
CA ALA A 169 8.29 -25.25 -0.07
C ALA A 169 8.24 -26.31 -1.18
N ALA A 170 8.70 -27.53 -0.88
CA ALA A 170 8.61 -28.65 -1.82
C ALA A 170 7.15 -29.00 -2.15
N TRP A 171 6.27 -29.01 -1.15
CA TRP A 171 4.83 -29.19 -1.34
C TRP A 171 4.23 -28.09 -2.22
N ALA A 172 4.52 -26.80 -1.92
CA ALA A 172 4.01 -25.69 -2.69
C ALA A 172 4.50 -25.70 -4.16
N ALA A 173 5.75 -26.12 -4.39
CA ALA A 173 6.31 -26.26 -5.73
C ALA A 173 5.67 -27.40 -6.56
N ALA A 174 5.02 -28.35 -5.90
CA ALA A 174 4.30 -29.45 -6.56
C ALA A 174 2.83 -29.11 -6.87
N LEU A 175 2.34 -27.96 -6.43
CA LEU A 175 0.98 -27.52 -6.72
C LEU A 175 0.87 -26.96 -8.14
N ASP A 176 -0.23 -27.25 -8.80
CA ASP A 176 -0.53 -26.78 -10.14
C ASP A 176 -1.65 -25.72 -10.15
N GLY A 177 -1.54 -24.79 -11.10
CA GLY A 177 -2.59 -23.82 -11.40
C GLY A 177 -2.41 -22.47 -10.71
N PRO A 178 -3.13 -21.46 -11.21
CA PRO A 178 -3.07 -20.12 -10.63
C PRO A 178 -3.88 -20.07 -9.33
N LEU A 179 -3.21 -19.70 -8.22
CA LEU A 179 -3.81 -19.59 -6.90
C LEU A 179 -3.49 -18.19 -6.33
N GLU A 180 -4.48 -17.55 -5.72
CA GLU A 180 -4.21 -16.43 -4.81
C GLU A 180 -3.89 -17.02 -3.45
N THR A 181 -2.76 -16.63 -2.86
CA THR A 181 -2.33 -17.17 -1.58
C THR A 181 -2.31 -16.13 -0.48
N TRP A 182 -2.93 -16.44 0.64
CA TRP A 182 -2.79 -15.71 1.89
C TRP A 182 -2.04 -16.55 2.91
N TRP A 183 -0.88 -16.06 3.33
CA TRP A 183 -0.07 -16.73 4.33
C TRP A 183 -0.22 -16.02 5.68
N ILE A 184 -0.81 -16.72 6.65
CA ILE A 184 -0.96 -16.29 8.04
C ILE A 184 0.27 -16.79 8.80
N ALA A 185 1.32 -15.98 8.75
CA ALA A 185 2.65 -16.34 9.25
C ALA A 185 2.80 -16.00 10.74
N ASP A 186 3.56 -16.82 11.49
CA ASP A 186 3.85 -16.60 12.93
C ASP A 186 4.80 -15.42 13.19
N GLY A 187 5.44 -14.90 12.15
CA GLY A 187 6.34 -13.75 12.22
C GLY A 187 7.76 -14.10 12.65
N LEU A 188 8.08 -15.38 12.87
CA LEU A 188 9.42 -15.85 13.14
C LEU A 188 10.18 -16.11 11.83
N ASP A 189 11.50 -16.01 11.92
CA ASP A 189 12.38 -16.35 10.81
C ASP A 189 12.77 -17.83 10.92
N HIS A 190 12.05 -18.66 10.15
CA HIS A 190 12.31 -20.09 10.08
C HIS A 190 13.17 -20.41 8.84
N PRO A 191 14.04 -21.44 8.91
CA PRO A 191 14.70 -21.97 7.72
C PRO A 191 13.70 -22.34 6.63
N GLY A 192 14.02 -22.13 5.35
CA GLY A 192 13.14 -22.43 4.23
C GLY A 192 12.06 -21.39 3.93
N ARG A 193 11.96 -20.29 4.74
CA ARG A 193 10.95 -19.24 4.53
C ARG A 193 11.05 -18.59 3.14
N ALA A 194 12.28 -18.32 2.69
CA ALA A 194 12.51 -17.72 1.39
C ALA A 194 12.07 -18.64 0.25
N ASP A 195 12.36 -19.94 0.37
CA ASP A 195 12.01 -20.94 -0.62
C ASP A 195 10.49 -21.15 -0.71
N LEU A 196 9.81 -21.23 0.43
CA LEU A 196 8.36 -21.28 0.48
C LEU A 196 7.73 -20.02 -0.13
N THR A 197 8.25 -18.83 0.20
CA THR A 197 7.77 -17.57 -0.38
C THR A 197 7.91 -17.59 -1.90
N ALA A 198 9.07 -18.02 -2.42
CA ALA A 198 9.31 -18.10 -3.85
C ALA A 198 8.36 -19.12 -4.52
N ALA A 199 8.17 -20.30 -3.93
CA ALA A 199 7.27 -21.33 -4.45
C ALA A 199 5.80 -20.83 -4.51
N LEU A 200 5.31 -20.16 -3.44
CA LEU A 200 3.95 -19.63 -3.41
C LEU A 200 3.76 -18.48 -4.41
N GLN A 201 4.79 -17.63 -4.64
CA GLN A 201 4.74 -16.55 -5.63
C GLN A 201 4.65 -17.04 -7.08
N VAL A 202 5.16 -18.22 -7.37
CA VAL A 202 5.03 -18.86 -8.70
C VAL A 202 3.57 -19.21 -8.99
N LEU A 203 2.79 -19.58 -7.98
CA LEU A 203 1.37 -19.93 -8.11
C LEU A 203 0.49 -18.70 -8.38
N GLY A 204 0.90 -17.51 -7.93
CA GLY A 204 0.17 -16.27 -8.12
C GLY A 204 0.41 -15.21 -7.04
N PRO A 205 -0.53 -14.28 -6.87
CA PRO A 205 -0.42 -13.23 -5.86
C PRO A 205 -0.30 -13.82 -4.45
N LEU A 206 0.73 -13.41 -3.71
CA LEU A 206 0.98 -13.80 -2.33
C LEU A 206 0.82 -12.60 -1.41
N SER A 207 -0.06 -12.72 -0.42
CA SER A 207 -0.22 -11.78 0.69
C SER A 207 0.19 -12.45 1.99
N VAL A 208 1.05 -11.78 2.78
CA VAL A 208 1.52 -12.32 4.06
C VAL A 208 0.96 -11.47 5.19
N PHE A 209 0.22 -12.10 6.09
CA PHE A 209 -0.23 -11.50 7.34
C PHE A 209 0.69 -11.95 8.48
N GLN A 210 1.27 -10.99 9.17
CA GLN A 210 2.03 -11.23 10.40
C GLN A 210 1.31 -10.53 11.53
N GLY A 211 1.04 -11.23 12.63
CA GLY A 211 0.45 -10.63 13.83
C GLY A 211 1.27 -9.43 14.30
N ALA A 212 0.62 -8.46 14.95
CA ALA A 212 1.29 -7.30 15.48
C ALA A 212 2.38 -7.74 16.47
N ARG A 213 3.62 -7.31 16.23
CA ARG A 213 4.68 -7.38 17.25
C ARG A 213 4.43 -6.24 18.21
N ASP A 214 3.89 -6.52 19.40
CA ASP A 214 4.06 -5.61 20.53
C ASP A 214 5.56 -5.61 20.90
N ILE A 215 6.23 -4.52 20.55
CA ILE A 215 7.62 -4.24 20.94
C ILE A 215 7.61 -3.63 22.33
#